data_36219d675ee6e9adaf6f386afe881b5d
#
_entry.id   36219d675ee6e9adaf6f386afe881b5d
#
_cell.length_a   1.000
_cell.length_b   1.000
_cell.length_c   1.000
_cell.angle_alpha   90.00
_cell.angle_beta   90.00
_cell.angle_gamma   90.00
#
_symmetry.space_group_name_H-M   'P 1'
#
loop_
_entity.id
_entity.type
_entity.pdbx_description
1 polymer ?
#
loop_
_entity_poly.entity_id
_entity_poly.type
_entity_poly.pdbx_seq_one_letter_code
_entity_poly.pdbx_strand_id
1 'polypeptide(L)'
;TSGLGRNFRYPMFRLLSRFLSNDIAIDLGTANTLIFVRGKGIVLDEPSMVAIQSGAGNKSKIMAVGTEAKKMQGRAPRNIEIVRPMKDGVIADFVITERMLGMLIKKATEGRSLVPPRVVICVPGGSTQVERKAILDSAFAAGAASVHLIEEPMAAALGAGLPIEDAAGSMIVDIGGGTTEIGILSLGGMAYS
;
A
#
# COMPACT_ATOMS: atom_id res chain seq x y z
N THR A 1 32.78 -20.62 3.16
CA THR A 1 32.97 -20.29 1.73
C THR A 1 31.81 -19.46 1.22
N SER A 2 32.02 -18.19 1.23
CA SER A 2 31.69 -17.05 0.34
C SER A 2 30.47 -17.20 -0.57
N GLY A 3 29.36 -16.56 -0.18
CA GLY A 3 28.26 -16.19 -1.07
C GLY A 3 28.40 -14.73 -1.47
N LEU A 4 28.77 -14.45 -2.70
CA LEU A 4 28.98 -13.13 -3.26
C LEU A 4 27.65 -12.35 -3.35
N GLY A 5 27.48 -11.38 -2.46
CA GLY A 5 26.56 -10.27 -2.68
C GLY A 5 27.07 -9.41 -3.83
N ARG A 6 26.43 -9.50 -5.00
CA ARG A 6 26.71 -8.61 -6.13
C ARG A 6 26.17 -7.20 -5.85
N ASN A 7 26.96 -6.38 -5.17
CA ASN A 7 26.77 -4.94 -5.15
C ASN A 7 27.09 -4.40 -6.57
N PHE A 8 26.05 -4.20 -7.38
CA PHE A 8 26.18 -3.44 -8.63
C PHE A 8 26.46 -1.95 -8.32
N ARG A 9 27.75 -1.62 -8.19
CA ARG A 9 28.26 -0.24 -8.01
C ARG A 9 28.44 0.46 -9.36
N TYR A 10 27.35 0.69 -10.11
CA TYR A 10 27.41 1.57 -11.27
C TYR A 10 26.50 2.78 -11.02
N PRO A 11 27.08 4.00 -10.79
CA PRO A 11 26.29 5.22 -10.55
C PRO A 11 25.35 5.54 -11.72
N MET A 12 25.74 5.19 -12.94
CA MET A 12 24.94 5.39 -14.14
C MET A 12 23.67 4.51 -14.15
N PHE A 13 23.72 3.30 -13.60
CA PHE A 13 22.56 2.42 -13.48
C PHE A 13 21.54 2.93 -12.46
N ARG A 14 22.01 3.57 -11.37
CA ARG A 14 21.13 4.26 -10.39
C ARG A 14 20.44 5.48 -10.99
N LEU A 15 21.10 6.18 -11.91
CA LEU A 15 20.51 7.35 -12.60
C LEU A 15 19.43 6.88 -13.59
N LEU A 16 19.72 5.86 -14.42
CA LEU A 16 18.74 5.29 -15.32
C LEU A 16 17.55 4.67 -14.59
N SER A 17 17.77 3.97 -13.49
CA SER A 17 16.68 3.37 -12.71
C SER A 17 15.73 4.45 -12.13
N ARG A 18 16.22 5.66 -11.82
CA ARG A 18 15.37 6.79 -11.38
C ARG A 18 14.41 7.29 -12.46
N PHE A 19 14.77 7.15 -13.74
CA PHE A 19 13.92 7.52 -14.88
C PHE A 19 13.01 6.38 -15.33
N LEU A 20 13.37 5.13 -15.03
CA LEU A 20 12.65 3.94 -15.48
C LEU A 20 11.80 3.30 -14.37
N SER A 21 12.02 3.64 -13.10
CA SER A 21 11.19 3.15 -11.99
C SER A 21 10.00 4.07 -11.77
N ASN A 22 8.82 3.47 -11.68
CA ASN A 22 7.65 4.18 -11.19
C ASN A 22 7.73 4.21 -9.64
N ASP A 23 7.96 5.40 -9.07
CA ASP A 23 7.79 5.58 -7.63
C ASP A 23 6.29 5.60 -7.32
N ILE A 24 5.88 4.77 -6.40
CA ILE A 24 4.47 4.54 -6.07
C ILE A 24 4.24 4.91 -4.60
N ALA A 25 3.18 5.64 -4.33
CA ALA A 25 2.64 5.78 -2.98
C ALA A 25 1.31 5.04 -2.91
N ILE A 26 1.10 4.28 -1.84
CA ILE A 26 -0.11 3.48 -1.60
C ILE A 26 -0.71 3.91 -0.26
N ASP A 27 -1.95 4.31 -0.30
CA ASP A 27 -2.81 4.39 0.87
C ASP A 27 -3.64 3.10 0.93
N LEU A 28 -3.32 2.25 1.89
CA LEU A 28 -3.94 0.93 2.05
C LEU A 28 -5.09 1.01 3.06
N GLY A 29 -6.13 1.75 2.73
CA GLY A 29 -7.25 1.97 3.63
C GLY A 29 -8.20 0.77 3.76
N THR A 30 -8.98 0.76 4.85
CA THR A 30 -10.01 -0.26 5.13
C THR A 30 -11.10 -0.29 4.07
N ALA A 31 -11.54 0.87 3.60
CA ALA A 31 -12.61 1.00 2.61
C ALA A 31 -12.08 0.96 1.18
N ASN A 32 -11.10 1.79 0.87
CA ASN A 32 -10.50 1.95 -0.44
C ASN A 32 -8.98 1.89 -0.35
N THR A 33 -8.34 1.43 -1.42
CA THR A 33 -6.90 1.52 -1.65
C THR A 33 -6.65 2.54 -2.76
N LEU A 34 -5.85 3.57 -2.47
CA LEU A 34 -5.42 4.58 -3.43
C LEU A 34 -3.98 4.31 -3.86
N ILE A 35 -3.71 4.46 -5.15
CA ILE A 35 -2.34 4.37 -5.67
C ILE A 35 -2.01 5.61 -6.47
N PHE A 36 -0.99 6.31 -5.99
CA PHE A 36 -0.36 7.42 -6.66
C PHE A 36 0.92 6.96 -7.36
N VAL A 37 1.11 7.37 -8.60
CA VAL A 37 2.35 7.14 -9.35
C VAL A 37 3.00 8.48 -9.64
N ARG A 38 4.28 8.59 -9.33
CA ARG A 38 5.06 9.82 -9.53
C ARG A 38 4.97 10.29 -10.99
N GLY A 39 4.58 11.54 -11.19
CA GLY A 39 4.41 12.15 -12.50
C GLY A 39 3.10 11.84 -13.21
N LYS A 40 2.27 10.94 -12.66
CA LYS A 40 0.94 10.61 -13.21
C LYS A 40 -0.21 11.01 -12.27
N GLY A 41 0.07 11.23 -10.97
CA GLY A 41 -0.96 11.48 -9.97
C GLY A 41 -1.61 10.20 -9.45
N ILE A 42 -2.83 10.32 -8.90
CA ILE A 42 -3.62 9.18 -8.45
C ILE A 42 -4.10 8.41 -9.69
N VAL A 43 -3.61 7.20 -9.86
CA VAL A 43 -3.91 6.33 -11.00
C VAL A 43 -4.93 5.25 -10.67
N LEU A 44 -5.10 4.93 -9.39
CA LEU A 44 -6.11 3.98 -8.91
C LEU A 44 -6.76 4.50 -7.63
N ASP A 45 -8.07 4.38 -7.58
CA ASP A 45 -8.93 4.50 -6.40
C ASP A 45 -9.89 3.30 -6.46
N GLU A 46 -9.57 2.28 -5.68
CA GLU A 46 -10.26 1.00 -5.76
C GLU A 46 -10.74 0.58 -4.38
N PRO A 47 -11.96 0.01 -4.26
CA PRO A 47 -12.39 -0.62 -3.02
C PRO A 47 -11.40 -1.68 -2.54
N SER A 48 -11.08 -1.72 -1.25
CA SER A 48 -10.23 -2.76 -0.65
C SER A 48 -11.02 -4.07 -0.52
N MET A 49 -11.32 -4.68 -1.68
CA MET A 49 -12.15 -5.88 -1.81
C MET A 49 -11.54 -6.87 -2.78
N VAL A 50 -11.73 -8.16 -2.48
CA VAL A 50 -11.21 -9.26 -3.29
C VAL A 50 -12.29 -10.31 -3.46
N ALA A 51 -12.51 -10.77 -4.69
CA ALA A 51 -13.36 -11.91 -5.02
C ALA A 51 -12.51 -13.18 -5.09
N ILE A 52 -12.82 -14.16 -4.27
CA ILE A 52 -12.07 -15.40 -4.12
C ILE A 52 -12.95 -16.56 -4.51
N GLN A 53 -12.48 -17.39 -5.43
CA GLN A 53 -13.11 -18.66 -5.74
C GLN A 53 -12.49 -19.77 -4.90
N SER A 54 -13.32 -20.50 -4.17
CA SER A 54 -12.93 -21.72 -3.46
C SER A 54 -12.73 -22.86 -4.48
N GLY A 55 -11.53 -23.45 -4.47
CA GLY A 55 -11.19 -24.59 -5.32
C GLY A 55 -11.11 -25.90 -4.54
N ALA A 56 -11.12 -27.03 -5.24
CA ALA A 56 -10.88 -28.33 -4.64
C ALA A 56 -9.47 -28.40 -4.04
N GLY A 57 -9.33 -28.92 -2.82
CA GLY A 57 -8.04 -29.11 -2.15
C GLY A 57 -7.43 -27.83 -1.55
N ASN A 58 -8.25 -26.96 -0.97
CA ASN A 58 -7.80 -25.74 -0.24
C ASN A 58 -7.05 -24.69 -1.11
N LYS A 59 -7.16 -24.78 -2.44
CA LYS A 59 -6.57 -23.81 -3.36
C LYS A 59 -7.59 -22.70 -3.66
N SER A 60 -7.43 -21.56 -3.03
CA SER A 60 -8.21 -20.36 -3.36
C SER A 60 -7.59 -19.63 -4.55
N LYS A 61 -8.42 -19.15 -5.47
CA LYS A 61 -8.02 -18.34 -6.63
C LYS A 61 -8.67 -16.97 -6.54
N ILE A 62 -7.87 -15.90 -6.65
CA ILE A 62 -8.43 -14.56 -6.81
C ILE A 62 -8.99 -14.42 -8.21
N MET A 63 -10.26 -14.03 -8.28
CA MET A 63 -11.00 -13.81 -9.52
C MET A 63 -11.02 -12.33 -9.91
N ALA A 64 -11.13 -11.43 -8.93
CA ALA A 64 -11.18 -10.01 -9.14
C ALA A 64 -10.70 -9.24 -7.89
N VAL A 65 -10.28 -8.00 -8.08
CA VAL A 65 -9.92 -7.05 -7.00
C VAL A 65 -10.60 -5.70 -7.26
N GLY A 66 -10.77 -4.92 -6.20
CA GLY A 66 -11.26 -3.55 -6.30
C GLY A 66 -12.70 -3.48 -6.79
N THR A 67 -12.94 -2.56 -7.71
CA THR A 67 -14.26 -2.29 -8.31
C THR A 67 -14.90 -3.53 -8.93
N GLU A 68 -14.10 -4.39 -9.58
CA GLU A 68 -14.63 -5.61 -10.19
C GLU A 68 -15.11 -6.61 -9.11
N ALA A 69 -14.38 -6.74 -8.00
CA ALA A 69 -14.82 -7.56 -6.86
C ALA A 69 -16.10 -6.96 -6.23
N LYS A 70 -16.17 -5.63 -6.08
CA LYS A 70 -17.34 -4.93 -5.54
C LYS A 70 -18.59 -5.17 -6.40
N LYS A 71 -18.48 -5.18 -7.73
CA LYS A 71 -19.61 -5.48 -8.64
C LYS A 71 -20.18 -6.88 -8.45
N MET A 72 -19.36 -7.81 -7.95
CA MET A 72 -19.78 -9.20 -7.69
C MET A 72 -20.49 -9.34 -6.33
N GLN A 73 -20.42 -8.38 -5.45
CA GLN A 73 -21.03 -8.42 -4.13
C GLN A 73 -22.54 -8.57 -4.23
N GLY A 74 -23.10 -9.59 -3.55
CA GLY A 74 -24.52 -9.92 -3.59
C GLY A 74 -25.00 -10.59 -4.88
N ARG A 75 -24.11 -10.81 -5.87
CA ARG A 75 -24.42 -11.42 -7.17
C ARG A 75 -23.47 -12.57 -7.52
N ALA A 76 -22.46 -12.81 -6.69
CA ALA A 76 -21.49 -13.87 -6.92
C ALA A 76 -22.11 -15.26 -6.79
N PRO A 77 -21.70 -16.25 -7.62
CA PRO A 77 -22.04 -17.64 -7.42
C PRO A 77 -21.59 -18.14 -6.04
N ARG A 78 -22.22 -19.23 -5.54
CA ARG A 78 -21.96 -19.77 -4.18
C ARG A 78 -20.51 -20.17 -3.91
N ASN A 79 -19.72 -20.42 -4.96
CA ASN A 79 -18.30 -20.77 -4.87
C ASN A 79 -17.36 -19.57 -4.91
N ILE A 80 -17.91 -18.34 -4.96
CA ILE A 80 -17.13 -17.10 -4.92
C ILE A 80 -17.52 -16.32 -3.67
N GLU A 81 -16.52 -16.01 -2.86
CA GLU A 81 -16.63 -15.20 -1.66
C GLU A 81 -16.01 -13.81 -1.91
N ILE A 82 -16.68 -12.78 -1.43
CA ILE A 82 -16.16 -11.40 -1.48
C ILE A 82 -15.66 -11.04 -0.08
N VAL A 83 -14.37 -10.80 0.03
CA VAL A 83 -13.71 -10.49 1.31
C VAL A 83 -13.09 -9.11 1.30
N ARG A 84 -12.95 -8.52 2.48
CA ARG A 84 -12.15 -7.32 2.75
C ARG A 84 -10.90 -7.77 3.49
N PRO A 85 -9.72 -7.71 2.86
CA PRO A 85 -8.48 -8.14 3.50
C PRO A 85 -7.96 -7.15 4.55
N MET A 86 -8.51 -5.92 4.54
CA MET A 86 -8.25 -4.88 5.53
C MET A 86 -9.48 -4.69 6.43
N LYS A 87 -9.27 -4.58 7.74
CA LYS A 87 -10.31 -4.31 8.72
C LYS A 87 -9.74 -3.43 9.83
N ASP A 88 -10.44 -2.35 10.13
CA ASP A 88 -10.08 -1.42 11.21
C ASP A 88 -8.60 -0.94 11.13
N GLY A 89 -8.13 -0.65 9.90
CA GLY A 89 -6.77 -0.21 9.62
C GLY A 89 -5.70 -1.31 9.63
N VAL A 90 -6.04 -2.56 9.93
CA VAL A 90 -5.08 -3.66 10.01
C VAL A 90 -5.32 -4.73 8.94
N ILE A 91 -4.27 -5.49 8.63
CA ILE A 91 -4.38 -6.65 7.72
C ILE A 91 -5.09 -7.79 8.45
N ALA A 92 -6.29 -8.16 7.97
CA ALA A 92 -7.03 -9.30 8.45
C ALA A 92 -6.57 -10.63 7.79
N ASP A 93 -6.10 -10.57 6.54
CA ASP A 93 -5.57 -11.72 5.80
C ASP A 93 -4.36 -11.30 4.96
N PHE A 94 -3.17 -11.79 5.35
CA PHE A 94 -1.89 -11.46 4.71
C PHE A 94 -1.79 -11.97 3.27
N VAL A 95 -2.22 -13.22 3.03
CA VAL A 95 -2.09 -13.85 1.71
C VAL A 95 -2.97 -13.14 0.70
N ILE A 96 -4.17 -12.77 1.12
CA ILE A 96 -5.12 -12.04 0.26
C ILE A 96 -4.63 -10.61 0.04
N THR A 97 -4.13 -9.93 1.08
CA THR A 97 -3.57 -8.56 0.98
C THR A 97 -2.37 -8.52 0.02
N GLU A 98 -1.42 -9.44 0.17
CA GLU A 98 -0.26 -9.57 -0.72
C GLU A 98 -0.69 -9.68 -2.19
N ARG A 99 -1.60 -10.60 -2.46
CA ARG A 99 -2.10 -10.81 -3.83
C ARG A 99 -2.88 -9.62 -4.37
N MET A 100 -3.70 -8.98 -3.52
CA MET A 100 -4.42 -7.75 -3.87
C MET A 100 -3.45 -6.64 -4.24
N LEU A 101 -2.45 -6.38 -3.37
CA LEU A 101 -1.41 -5.39 -3.63
C LEU A 101 -0.66 -5.67 -4.93
N GLY A 102 -0.25 -6.92 -5.17
CA GLY A 102 0.43 -7.31 -6.42
C GLY A 102 -0.41 -7.01 -7.66
N MET A 103 -1.71 -7.31 -7.61
CA MET A 103 -2.62 -7.02 -8.72
C MET A 103 -2.84 -5.51 -8.91
N LEU A 104 -2.99 -4.74 -7.82
CA LEU A 104 -3.17 -3.29 -7.88
C LEU A 104 -1.90 -2.57 -8.35
N ILE A 105 -0.72 -2.95 -7.86
CA ILE A 105 0.58 -2.43 -8.34
C ILE A 105 0.75 -2.71 -9.83
N LYS A 106 0.46 -3.94 -10.28
CA LYS A 106 0.53 -4.31 -11.70
C LYS A 106 -0.45 -3.49 -12.54
N LYS A 107 -1.66 -3.24 -12.05
CA LYS A 107 -2.67 -2.40 -12.70
C LYS A 107 -2.19 -0.95 -12.78
N ALA A 108 -1.63 -0.40 -11.70
CA ALA A 108 -1.10 0.96 -11.63
C ALA A 108 0.08 1.21 -12.56
N THR A 109 0.92 0.19 -12.77
CA THR A 109 2.08 0.26 -13.68
C THR A 109 1.75 -0.17 -15.10
N GLU A 110 0.49 -0.49 -15.41
CA GLU A 110 0.03 -1.02 -16.71
C GLU A 110 0.80 -2.28 -17.15
N GLY A 111 1.40 -3.00 -16.20
CA GLY A 111 2.25 -4.16 -16.48
C GLY A 111 3.55 -3.85 -17.24
N ARG A 112 3.89 -2.56 -17.42
CA ARG A 112 5.02 -2.09 -18.25
C ARG A 112 6.25 -1.66 -17.46
N SER A 113 6.26 -1.82 -16.12
CA SER A 113 7.44 -1.45 -15.34
C SER A 113 8.57 -2.43 -15.62
N LEU A 114 9.61 -1.97 -16.34
CA LEU A 114 10.84 -2.73 -16.58
C LEU A 114 11.71 -2.87 -15.32
N VAL A 115 11.46 -2.02 -14.33
CA VAL A 115 12.19 -2.00 -13.06
C VAL A 115 11.17 -2.07 -11.93
N PRO A 116 11.37 -2.94 -10.93
CA PRO A 116 10.49 -3.00 -9.77
C PRO A 116 10.34 -1.63 -9.11
N PRO A 117 9.11 -1.23 -8.70
CA PRO A 117 8.86 0.09 -8.15
C PRO A 117 9.43 0.26 -6.76
N ARG A 118 9.78 1.50 -6.40
CA ARG A 118 9.95 1.91 -5.01
C ARG A 118 8.57 2.31 -4.49
N VAL A 119 8.21 1.79 -3.32
CA VAL A 119 6.86 1.95 -2.78
C VAL A 119 6.93 2.64 -1.43
N VAL A 120 6.08 3.63 -1.22
CA VAL A 120 5.75 4.19 0.09
C VAL A 120 4.34 3.74 0.43
N ILE A 121 4.11 3.23 1.65
CA ILE A 121 2.79 2.78 2.09
C ILE A 121 2.42 3.52 3.37
N CYS A 122 1.21 4.08 3.40
CA CYS A 122 0.64 4.66 4.61
C CYS A 122 0.24 3.54 5.58
N VAL A 123 0.50 3.78 6.86
CA VAL A 123 0.14 2.86 7.95
C VAL A 123 -0.46 3.66 9.09
N PRO A 124 -1.42 3.11 9.84
CA PRO A 124 -1.94 3.75 11.05
C PRO A 124 -0.83 4.05 12.05
N GLY A 125 -0.92 5.21 12.72
CA GLY A 125 0.08 5.64 13.71
C GLY A 125 0.23 4.64 14.86
N GLY A 126 -0.88 4.01 15.30
CA GLY A 126 -0.91 2.98 16.35
C GLY A 126 -0.53 1.57 15.88
N SER A 127 -0.10 1.37 14.63
CA SER A 127 0.21 0.02 14.12
C SER A 127 1.39 -0.62 14.85
N THR A 128 1.21 -1.88 15.22
CA THR A 128 2.24 -2.70 15.90
C THR A 128 3.39 -3.05 14.95
N GLN A 129 4.55 -3.43 15.50
CA GLN A 129 5.69 -3.89 14.71
C GLN A 129 5.36 -5.13 13.85
N VAL A 130 4.46 -6.00 14.33
CA VAL A 130 4.01 -7.18 13.58
C VAL A 130 3.19 -6.76 12.35
N GLU A 131 2.27 -5.82 12.51
CA GLU A 131 1.46 -5.28 11.42
C GLU A 131 2.32 -4.54 10.39
N ARG A 132 3.23 -3.67 10.86
CA ARG A 132 4.18 -2.97 9.98
C ARG A 132 5.04 -3.95 9.18
N LYS A 133 5.56 -4.99 9.84
CA LYS A 133 6.33 -6.04 9.16
C LYS A 133 5.50 -6.77 8.12
N ALA A 134 4.26 -7.07 8.43
CA ALA A 134 3.35 -7.75 7.52
C ALA A 134 3.07 -6.95 6.24
N ILE A 135 2.86 -5.63 6.37
CA ILE A 135 2.68 -4.73 5.23
C ILE A 135 3.96 -4.70 4.37
N LEU A 136 5.13 -4.59 5.01
CA LEU A 136 6.43 -4.64 4.32
C LEU A 136 6.59 -5.95 3.53
N ASP A 137 6.39 -7.09 4.19
CA ASP A 137 6.53 -8.42 3.59
C ASP A 137 5.55 -8.60 2.41
N SER A 138 4.29 -8.16 2.57
CA SER A 138 3.28 -8.19 1.50
C SER A 138 3.67 -7.34 0.29
N ALA A 139 4.23 -6.15 0.51
CA ALA A 139 4.63 -5.26 -0.58
C ALA A 139 5.88 -5.78 -1.30
N PHE A 140 6.85 -6.35 -0.59
CA PHE A 140 8.01 -6.99 -1.21
C PHE A 140 7.59 -8.22 -2.03
N ALA A 141 6.72 -9.06 -1.49
CA ALA A 141 6.18 -10.23 -2.21
C ALA A 141 5.34 -9.82 -3.44
N ALA A 142 4.68 -8.65 -3.38
CA ALA A 142 4.00 -8.04 -4.52
C ALA A 142 4.95 -7.50 -5.60
N GLY A 143 6.28 -7.50 -5.36
CA GLY A 143 7.30 -7.15 -6.34
C GLY A 143 7.89 -5.75 -6.19
N ALA A 144 7.76 -5.10 -5.03
CA ALA A 144 8.43 -3.83 -4.76
C ALA A 144 9.96 -4.01 -4.62
N ALA A 145 10.74 -3.07 -5.19
CA ALA A 145 12.20 -3.05 -5.04
C ALA A 145 12.65 -2.52 -3.67
N SER A 146 11.91 -1.57 -3.13
CA SER A 146 12.05 -1.05 -1.77
C SER A 146 10.72 -0.59 -1.25
N VAL A 147 10.53 -0.71 0.05
CA VAL A 147 9.29 -0.29 0.73
C VAL A 147 9.65 0.62 1.89
N HIS A 148 8.96 1.73 2.00
CA HIS A 148 9.02 2.64 3.14
C HIS A 148 7.62 2.80 3.70
N LEU A 149 7.50 2.79 5.02
CA LEU A 149 6.24 3.06 5.71
C LEU A 149 6.24 4.50 6.19
N ILE A 150 5.09 5.15 6.06
CA ILE A 150 4.81 6.47 6.61
C ILE A 150 3.51 6.40 7.40
N GLU A 151 3.44 7.09 8.53
CA GLU A 151 2.21 7.15 9.31
C GLU A 151 1.15 7.99 8.61
N GLU A 152 -0.11 7.53 8.63
CA GLU A 152 -1.24 8.19 7.95
C GLU A 152 -1.36 9.67 8.31
N PRO A 153 -1.30 10.09 9.59
CA PRO A 153 -1.37 11.52 9.92
C PRO A 153 -0.18 12.33 9.37
N MET A 154 1.02 11.75 9.31
CA MET A 154 2.17 12.42 8.71
C MET A 154 1.99 12.57 7.20
N ALA A 155 1.53 11.54 6.51
CA ALA A 155 1.27 11.59 5.08
C ALA A 155 0.15 12.61 4.75
N ALA A 156 -0.91 12.64 5.54
CA ALA A 156 -2.01 13.58 5.42
C ALA A 156 -1.56 15.03 5.63
N ALA A 157 -0.73 15.28 6.66
CA ALA A 157 -0.18 16.60 6.95
C ALA A 157 0.72 17.11 5.81
N LEU A 158 1.58 16.24 5.27
CA LEU A 158 2.41 16.54 4.10
C LEU A 158 1.54 16.87 2.87
N GLY A 159 0.51 16.06 2.63
CA GLY A 159 -0.41 16.26 1.52
C GLY A 159 -1.24 17.54 1.63
N ALA A 160 -1.59 17.94 2.85
CA ALA A 160 -2.28 19.19 3.14
C ALA A 160 -1.36 20.43 3.11
N GLY A 161 -0.04 20.23 3.00
CA GLY A 161 0.95 21.32 3.01
C GLY A 161 1.09 22.00 4.37
N LEU A 162 0.85 21.26 5.47
CA LEU A 162 1.04 21.83 6.80
C LEU A 162 2.53 22.13 7.07
N PRO A 163 2.85 23.19 7.82
CA PRO A 163 4.23 23.55 8.14
C PRO A 163 4.80 22.64 9.25
N ILE A 164 4.99 21.36 8.93
CA ILE A 164 5.41 20.34 9.89
C ILE A 164 6.83 20.51 10.42
N GLU A 165 7.68 21.22 9.67
CA GLU A 165 9.08 21.54 10.05
C GLU A 165 9.15 22.59 11.17
N ASP A 166 8.11 23.40 11.34
CA ASP A 166 8.08 24.48 12.31
C ASP A 166 7.99 23.94 13.76
N ALA A 167 8.48 24.72 14.71
CA ALA A 167 8.34 24.43 16.13
C ALA A 167 6.88 24.58 16.63
N ALA A 168 6.04 25.26 15.86
CA ALA A 168 4.62 25.35 16.15
C ALA A 168 3.95 24.01 15.87
N GLY A 169 3.09 23.52 16.80
CA GLY A 169 2.35 22.28 16.60
C GLY A 169 1.28 22.43 15.50
N SER A 170 1.31 21.55 14.51
CA SER A 170 0.24 21.40 13.52
C SER A 170 -0.58 20.19 13.86
N MET A 171 -1.91 20.28 13.83
CA MET A 171 -2.81 19.15 14.10
C MET A 171 -3.51 18.73 12.81
N ILE A 172 -3.56 17.43 12.58
CA ILE A 172 -4.32 16.79 11.51
C ILE A 172 -5.33 15.82 12.13
N VAL A 173 -6.53 15.78 11.58
CA VAL A 173 -7.55 14.76 11.89
C VAL A 173 -7.90 14.08 10.60
N ASP A 174 -7.58 12.80 10.51
CA ASP A 174 -7.88 11.94 9.37
C ASP A 174 -9.06 11.04 9.71
N ILE A 175 -10.13 11.13 8.92
CA ILE A 175 -11.37 10.37 9.13
C ILE A 175 -11.56 9.45 7.94
N GLY A 176 -11.16 8.18 8.13
CA GLY A 176 -11.25 7.14 7.13
C GLY A 176 -12.56 6.34 7.16
N GLY A 177 -12.60 5.27 6.36
CA GLY A 177 -13.75 4.37 6.29
C GLY A 177 -13.84 3.35 7.43
N GLY A 178 -12.78 3.16 8.21
CA GLY A 178 -12.71 2.22 9.32
C GLY A 178 -11.94 2.72 10.52
N THR A 179 -11.17 3.81 10.37
CA THR A 179 -10.35 4.42 11.42
C THR A 179 -10.54 5.93 11.44
N THR A 180 -10.26 6.54 12.59
CA THR A 180 -10.08 7.98 12.71
C THR A 180 -8.76 8.20 13.45
N GLU A 181 -7.88 8.99 12.87
CA GLU A 181 -6.56 9.27 13.44
C GLU A 181 -6.38 10.76 13.70
N ILE A 182 -5.72 11.08 14.79
CA ILE A 182 -5.38 12.45 15.15
C ILE A 182 -3.88 12.51 15.34
N GLY A 183 -3.20 13.39 14.61
CA GLY A 183 -1.77 13.61 14.73
C GLY A 183 -1.44 15.05 15.09
N ILE A 184 -0.52 15.26 16.02
CA ILE A 184 0.12 16.54 16.29
C ILE A 184 1.56 16.44 15.81
N LEU A 185 1.94 17.32 14.88
CA LEU A 185 3.25 17.33 14.24
C LEU A 185 4.00 18.61 14.60
N SER A 186 5.29 18.48 14.86
CA SER A 186 6.19 19.60 15.14
C SER A 186 7.62 19.17 14.86
N LEU A 187 8.46 20.08 14.40
CA LEU A 187 9.91 19.88 14.14
C LEU A 187 10.19 18.65 13.24
N GLY A 188 9.36 18.44 12.23
CA GLY A 188 9.50 17.34 11.26
C GLY A 188 9.13 15.95 11.80
N GLY A 189 8.52 15.87 12.99
CA GLY A 189 8.16 14.61 13.64
C GLY A 189 6.73 14.58 14.16
N MET A 190 6.27 13.37 14.51
CA MET A 190 5.01 13.17 15.23
C MET A 190 5.24 13.43 16.72
N ALA A 191 4.63 14.48 17.27
CA ALA A 191 4.69 14.81 18.67
C ALA A 191 3.66 14.02 19.49
N TYR A 192 2.50 13.70 18.87
CA TYR A 192 1.43 12.90 19.45
C TYR A 192 0.57 12.28 18.34
N SER A 193 0.14 11.02 18.54
CA SER A 193 -0.83 10.32 17.69
C SER A 193 -1.69 9.37 18.53
#